data_2b51b1b1bc322f8954828eb3c5da4d07
#
_entry.id   2b51b1b1bc322f8954828eb3c5da4d07
#
_cell.length_a   1.000
_cell.length_b   1.000
_cell.length_c   1.000
_cell.angle_alpha   90.00
_cell.angle_beta   90.00
_cell.angle_gamma   90.00
#
_symmetry.space_group_name_H-M   'P 1'
#
loop_
_entity.id
_entity.type
_entity.pdbx_description
1 polymer ?
#
loop_
_entity_poly.entity_id
_entity_poly.type
_entity_poly.pdbx_seq_one_letter_code
_entity_poly.pdbx_strand_id
1 'polypeptide(L)'
;MMKKLTTIIVATGLGLASGCAMTPNSYRYKTEHSRAYNIAEAGGLITGIKDAAVPSDQLERMTDTKTFGAAYVMSGYIAPSVGGLSNWQGGVVNMANWAFGPKQHGARNSLIAWMPVIKAASSADAQTKLISHVKLSIESSLTDLGVQFDLLYEKDGNLTYHFYSNEWDCPTWTNGKSKVSDMCSIKVRIVEPNQDKAPAFITGAQGDAYAFTSGHDTDFNFINVTNGAASHAPEQAVYSKISEKLPVWAFLYLAPQQVKINNSDKIVFPYLLEQGKPELFVYPF
;
A
#
# COMPACT_ATOMS: atom_id res chain seq x y z
N MET A 1 -9.01 -70.51 46.12
CA MET A 1 -8.83 -69.03 46.10
C MET A 1 -8.21 -68.62 44.74
N MET A 2 -9.07 -68.26 43.79
CA MET A 2 -8.62 -67.84 42.46
C MET A 2 -8.58 -66.32 42.43
N LYS A 3 -7.39 -65.75 42.24
CA LYS A 3 -7.21 -64.30 42.00
C LYS A 3 -7.47 -64.01 40.51
N LYS A 4 -8.49 -63.19 40.23
CA LYS A 4 -8.80 -62.67 38.92
C LYS A 4 -7.83 -61.55 38.63
N LEU A 5 -7.05 -61.69 37.55
CA LEU A 5 -6.22 -60.67 37.00
C LEU A 5 -7.05 -59.79 36.02
N THR A 6 -7.22 -58.54 36.35
CA THR A 6 -7.95 -57.58 35.50
C THR A 6 -6.93 -56.85 34.61
N THR A 7 -6.97 -57.14 33.33
CA THR A 7 -6.13 -56.47 32.33
C THR A 7 -6.78 -55.16 31.96
N ILE A 8 -6.12 -54.04 32.26
CA ILE A 8 -6.51 -52.68 31.81
C ILE A 8 -5.87 -52.42 30.46
N ILE A 9 -6.70 -52.35 29.43
CA ILE A 9 -6.27 -51.89 28.08
C ILE A 9 -6.34 -50.37 28.09
N VAL A 10 -5.17 -49.73 28.05
CA VAL A 10 -5.04 -48.28 27.80
C VAL A 10 -5.05 -48.06 26.28
N ALA A 11 -6.18 -47.61 25.78
CA ALA A 11 -6.28 -47.18 24.39
C ALA A 11 -5.67 -45.77 24.26
N THR A 12 -4.44 -45.67 23.76
CA THR A 12 -3.81 -44.43 23.34
C THR A 12 -4.45 -43.96 22.03
N GLY A 13 -5.42 -43.09 22.15
CA GLY A 13 -5.98 -42.36 21.01
C GLY A 13 -4.91 -41.39 20.41
N LEU A 14 -4.29 -41.77 19.29
CA LEU A 14 -3.57 -40.81 18.44
C LEU A 14 -4.63 -39.86 17.85
N GLY A 15 -4.76 -38.67 18.42
CA GLY A 15 -5.44 -37.55 17.79
C GLY A 15 -4.65 -37.13 16.59
N LEU A 16 -5.10 -37.52 15.40
CA LEU A 16 -4.66 -36.90 14.12
C LEU A 16 -5.16 -35.44 14.15
N ALA A 17 -4.30 -34.53 14.60
CA ALA A 17 -4.46 -33.12 14.32
C ALA A 17 -4.35 -32.94 12.79
N SER A 18 -5.50 -33.01 12.11
CA SER A 18 -5.66 -32.55 10.74
C SER A 18 -5.48 -31.03 10.76
N GLY A 19 -4.25 -30.57 10.86
CA GLY A 19 -3.92 -29.21 10.48
C GLY A 19 -4.38 -29.05 9.04
N CYS A 20 -5.41 -28.23 8.81
CA CYS A 20 -5.67 -27.71 7.49
C CYS A 20 -4.39 -26.98 7.06
N ALA A 21 -3.51 -27.68 6.34
CA ALA A 21 -2.47 -27.05 5.58
C ALA A 21 -3.22 -26.21 4.55
N MET A 22 -3.36 -24.90 4.79
CA MET A 22 -3.75 -23.97 3.76
C MET A 22 -2.74 -24.16 2.64
N THR A 23 -3.19 -24.70 1.51
CA THR A 23 -2.37 -24.75 0.30
C THR A 23 -1.94 -23.32 0.01
N PRO A 24 -0.63 -23.04 -0.14
CA PRO A 24 -0.14 -21.71 -0.43
C PRO A 24 -0.87 -21.19 -1.65
N ASN A 25 -1.63 -20.12 -1.48
CA ASN A 25 -2.46 -19.58 -2.55
C ASN A 25 -1.55 -18.74 -3.46
N SER A 26 -0.87 -19.41 -4.41
CA SER A 26 -0.11 -18.69 -5.42
C SER A 26 -1.11 -17.93 -6.29
N TYR A 27 -1.25 -16.61 -6.06
CA TYR A 27 -2.05 -15.75 -6.88
C TYR A 27 -1.69 -15.92 -8.37
N ARG A 28 -2.70 -16.19 -9.21
CA ARG A 28 -2.52 -16.34 -10.64
C ARG A 28 -2.76 -14.99 -11.33
N TYR A 29 -1.79 -14.54 -12.12
CA TYR A 29 -1.92 -13.33 -12.91
C TYR A 29 -3.13 -13.40 -13.86
N LYS A 30 -3.98 -12.39 -13.82
CA LYS A 30 -5.17 -12.23 -14.66
C LYS A 30 -4.82 -11.28 -15.79
N THR A 31 -4.73 -11.80 -17.01
CA THR A 31 -4.33 -11.02 -18.20
C THR A 31 -5.38 -10.01 -18.64
N GLU A 32 -6.62 -10.19 -18.21
CA GLU A 32 -7.76 -9.29 -18.43
C GLU A 32 -7.76 -8.07 -17.47
N HIS A 33 -6.76 -7.96 -16.61
CA HIS A 33 -6.61 -6.88 -15.65
C HIS A 33 -5.25 -6.20 -15.78
N SER A 34 -5.18 -4.94 -15.33
CA SER A 34 -3.93 -4.20 -15.23
C SER A 34 -2.94 -4.89 -14.27
N ARG A 35 -1.66 -4.56 -14.42
CA ARG A 35 -0.63 -5.01 -13.47
C ARG A 35 -0.90 -4.48 -12.07
N ALA A 36 -1.35 -3.21 -11.95
CA ALA A 36 -1.74 -2.60 -10.69
C ALA A 36 -2.85 -3.39 -9.99
N TYR A 37 -3.88 -3.79 -10.72
CA TYR A 37 -4.97 -4.60 -10.18
C TYR A 37 -4.47 -5.95 -9.67
N ASN A 38 -3.65 -6.65 -10.46
CA ASN A 38 -3.09 -7.93 -10.08
C ASN A 38 -2.23 -7.85 -8.81
N ILE A 39 -1.41 -6.81 -8.66
CA ILE A 39 -0.61 -6.58 -7.44
C ILE A 39 -1.52 -6.29 -6.24
N ALA A 40 -2.49 -5.40 -6.40
CA ALA A 40 -3.39 -5.00 -5.33
C ALA A 40 -4.24 -6.17 -4.84
N GLU A 41 -4.81 -6.96 -5.76
CA GLU A 41 -5.63 -8.13 -5.41
C GLU A 41 -4.79 -9.23 -4.75
N ALA A 42 -3.57 -9.50 -5.27
CA ALA A 42 -2.63 -10.43 -4.64
C ALA A 42 -2.22 -9.97 -3.24
N GLY A 43 -2.12 -8.66 -3.02
CA GLY A 43 -1.87 -8.02 -1.72
C GLY A 43 -3.08 -7.95 -0.80
N GLY A 44 -4.21 -8.57 -1.18
CA GLY A 44 -5.42 -8.65 -0.35
C GLY A 44 -6.37 -7.46 -0.46
N LEU A 45 -6.12 -6.50 -1.35
CA LEU A 45 -7.05 -5.38 -1.60
C LEU A 45 -8.20 -5.85 -2.51
N ILE A 46 -9.04 -6.75 -2.01
CA ILE A 46 -10.11 -7.42 -2.80
C ILE A 46 -11.40 -6.61 -2.91
N THR A 47 -11.56 -5.55 -2.13
CA THR A 47 -12.77 -4.71 -2.14
C THR A 47 -12.39 -3.26 -2.43
N GLY A 48 -13.20 -2.56 -3.20
CA GLY A 48 -13.00 -1.15 -3.50
C GLY A 48 -11.90 -0.87 -4.54
N ILE A 49 -11.39 -1.88 -5.27
CA ILE A 49 -10.50 -1.69 -6.41
C ILE A 49 -11.17 -2.17 -7.70
N LYS A 50 -10.93 -1.48 -8.78
CA LYS A 50 -11.40 -1.83 -10.13
C LYS A 50 -10.42 -1.30 -11.16
N ASP A 51 -10.35 -2.00 -12.28
CA ASP A 51 -9.70 -1.51 -13.48
C ASP A 51 -10.67 -0.75 -14.39
N ALA A 52 -10.11 0.11 -15.24
CA ALA A 52 -10.81 0.72 -16.33
C ALA A 52 -10.13 0.34 -17.67
N ALA A 53 -10.96 -0.08 -18.64
CA ALA A 53 -10.49 -0.28 -20.01
C ALA A 53 -10.26 1.09 -20.67
N VAL A 54 -9.12 1.27 -21.33
CA VAL A 54 -8.78 2.52 -22.04
C VAL A 54 -8.23 2.21 -23.43
N PRO A 55 -8.44 3.10 -24.45
CA PRO A 55 -7.81 2.95 -25.75
C PRO A 55 -6.28 2.90 -25.63
N SER A 56 -5.64 2.01 -26.40
CA SER A 56 -4.19 1.77 -26.30
C SER A 56 -3.35 3.02 -26.51
N ASP A 57 -3.75 3.93 -27.40
CA ASP A 57 -3.08 5.22 -27.65
C ASP A 57 -3.19 6.20 -26.46
N GLN A 58 -4.23 6.06 -25.65
CA GLN A 58 -4.42 6.85 -24.44
C GLN A 58 -3.60 6.30 -23.28
N LEU A 59 -3.50 4.97 -23.16
CA LEU A 59 -2.69 4.33 -22.13
C LEU A 59 -1.24 4.79 -22.17
N GLU A 60 -0.63 4.86 -23.36
CA GLU A 60 0.75 5.34 -23.54
C GLU A 60 0.93 6.76 -23.01
N ARG A 61 -0.02 7.66 -23.26
CA ARG A 61 0.00 9.04 -22.75
C ARG A 61 -0.19 9.12 -21.23
N MET A 62 -1.00 8.22 -20.65
CA MET A 62 -1.24 8.18 -19.21
C MET A 62 -0.05 7.65 -18.42
N THR A 63 0.77 6.80 -19.03
CA THR A 63 1.94 6.16 -18.41
C THR A 63 3.25 6.90 -18.66
N ASP A 64 3.26 7.96 -19.48
CA ASP A 64 4.45 8.79 -19.66
C ASP A 64 4.83 9.48 -18.34
N THR A 65 5.97 9.07 -17.79
CA THR A 65 6.48 9.55 -16.50
C THR A 65 6.80 11.05 -16.46
N LYS A 66 7.09 11.68 -17.60
CA LYS A 66 7.29 13.14 -17.68
C LYS A 66 5.96 13.88 -17.50
N THR A 67 4.89 13.25 -17.97
CA THR A 67 3.53 13.75 -17.81
C THR A 67 2.97 13.40 -16.44
N PHE A 68 3.43 12.32 -15.80
CA PHE A 68 2.86 11.86 -14.52
C PHE A 68 3.24 12.75 -13.33
N GLY A 69 4.40 13.40 -13.29
CA GLY A 69 4.70 14.45 -12.30
C GLY A 69 3.74 15.65 -12.44
N ALA A 70 3.33 15.97 -13.69
CA ALA A 70 2.25 16.90 -14.01
C ALA A 70 0.87 16.22 -13.95
N ALA A 71 0.76 14.90 -14.14
CA ALA A 71 -0.46 14.09 -14.17
C ALA A 71 -0.95 13.69 -12.80
N TYR A 72 -0.21 13.92 -11.79
CA TYR A 72 -0.80 14.00 -10.46
C TYR A 72 -1.82 15.16 -10.41
N VAL A 73 -1.47 16.28 -10.95
CA VAL A 73 -2.40 17.37 -11.29
C VAL A 73 -3.44 16.87 -12.30
N MET A 74 -3.11 15.95 -13.19
CA MET A 74 -3.99 15.42 -14.24
C MET A 74 -4.90 14.29 -13.80
N SER A 75 -4.66 13.59 -12.68
CA SER A 75 -5.66 12.64 -12.16
C SER A 75 -6.96 13.36 -11.78
N GLY A 76 -6.88 14.64 -11.38
CA GLY A 76 -8.03 15.53 -11.40
C GLY A 76 -8.42 16.03 -12.79
N TYR A 77 -7.62 15.80 -13.82
CA TYR A 77 -7.72 16.43 -15.15
C TYR A 77 -8.11 15.46 -16.27
N ILE A 78 -8.13 14.18 -16.02
CA ILE A 78 -8.63 13.23 -17.01
C ILE A 78 -10.12 13.50 -17.32
N ALA A 79 -10.75 14.39 -16.58
CA ALA A 79 -12.15 14.66 -16.77
C ALA A 79 -12.51 15.54 -17.97
N PRO A 80 -11.95 16.71 -18.30
CA PRO A 80 -12.59 17.50 -19.34
C PRO A 80 -11.78 17.91 -20.57
N SER A 81 -10.48 17.73 -20.67
CA SER A 81 -9.69 18.45 -21.69
C SER A 81 -9.11 17.61 -22.82
N VAL A 82 -9.28 16.31 -22.80
CA VAL A 82 -8.85 15.46 -23.92
C VAL A 82 -10.09 15.06 -24.71
N GLY A 83 -10.39 15.81 -25.74
CA GLY A 83 -11.59 15.58 -26.57
C GLY A 83 -11.70 14.13 -27.03
N GLY A 84 -12.88 13.53 -26.81
CA GLY A 84 -13.23 12.19 -27.26
C GLY A 84 -13.23 11.08 -26.20
N LEU A 85 -12.98 11.39 -24.94
CA LEU A 85 -12.81 10.36 -23.87
C LEU A 85 -14.09 10.10 -23.02
N SER A 86 -15.27 10.42 -23.49
CA SER A 86 -16.47 10.55 -22.67
C SER A 86 -16.96 9.28 -21.97
N ASN A 87 -16.70 8.08 -22.49
CA ASN A 87 -17.28 6.84 -21.96
C ASN A 87 -16.41 6.16 -20.89
N TRP A 88 -15.10 6.12 -21.04
CA TRP A 88 -14.23 5.49 -20.06
C TRP A 88 -13.97 6.39 -18.85
N GLN A 89 -13.98 7.73 -19.02
CA GLN A 89 -13.90 8.69 -17.91
C GLN A 89 -14.99 8.48 -16.88
N GLY A 90 -16.22 8.23 -17.32
CA GLY A 90 -17.33 7.87 -16.43
C GLY A 90 -17.05 6.59 -15.64
N GLY A 91 -16.37 5.61 -16.24
CA GLY A 91 -15.95 4.38 -15.58
C GLY A 91 -14.93 4.62 -14.47
N VAL A 92 -13.92 5.47 -14.72
CA VAL A 92 -12.88 5.77 -13.74
C VAL A 92 -13.40 6.64 -12.59
N VAL A 93 -14.24 7.64 -12.89
CA VAL A 93 -14.93 8.44 -11.85
C VAL A 93 -15.85 7.58 -11.00
N ASN A 94 -16.59 6.65 -11.61
CA ASN A 94 -17.42 5.69 -10.87
C ASN A 94 -16.57 4.74 -10.01
N MET A 95 -15.39 4.35 -10.46
CA MET A 95 -14.45 3.56 -9.69
C MET A 95 -13.97 4.30 -8.44
N ALA A 96 -13.58 5.57 -8.58
CA ALA A 96 -13.17 6.39 -7.46
C ALA A 96 -14.31 6.58 -6.45
N ASN A 97 -15.52 6.96 -6.91
CA ASN A 97 -16.69 7.13 -6.06
C ASN A 97 -17.08 5.84 -5.33
N TRP A 98 -16.91 4.69 -5.98
CA TRP A 98 -17.20 3.41 -5.38
C TRP A 98 -16.17 3.03 -4.30
N ALA A 99 -14.89 3.37 -4.48
CA ALA A 99 -13.82 3.12 -3.51
C ALA A 99 -13.96 3.93 -2.21
N PHE A 100 -14.69 5.05 -2.19
CA PHE A 100 -14.95 5.84 -0.97
C PHE A 100 -16.00 5.20 -0.02
N GLY A 101 -16.57 4.05 -0.36
CA GLY A 101 -17.50 3.35 0.50
C GLY A 101 -16.84 2.88 1.82
N PRO A 102 -17.57 2.93 2.96
CA PRO A 102 -17.05 2.44 4.22
C PRO A 102 -16.65 0.96 4.14
N LYS A 103 -15.55 0.58 4.79
CA LYS A 103 -14.98 -0.78 4.81
C LYS A 103 -14.44 -1.30 3.46
N GLN A 104 -14.19 -0.43 2.49
CA GLN A 104 -13.54 -0.83 1.25
C GLN A 104 -12.02 -0.80 1.42
N HIS A 105 -11.32 -1.88 1.08
CA HIS A 105 -9.85 -1.92 1.11
C HIS A 105 -9.26 -0.86 0.17
N GLY A 106 -9.89 -0.63 -0.98
CA GLY A 106 -9.50 0.39 -1.93
C GLY A 106 -9.67 1.83 -1.47
N ALA A 107 -10.32 2.09 -0.33
CA ALA A 107 -10.51 3.44 0.21
C ALA A 107 -9.38 3.90 1.17
N ARG A 108 -8.33 3.10 1.34
CA ARG A 108 -7.23 3.38 2.26
C ARG A 108 -5.88 3.13 1.62
N ASN A 109 -4.90 3.98 1.91
CA ASN A 109 -3.54 3.73 1.50
C ASN A 109 -3.00 2.44 2.15
N SER A 110 -2.23 1.68 1.39
CA SER A 110 -1.72 0.39 1.86
C SER A 110 -0.28 0.17 1.41
N LEU A 111 0.52 -0.45 2.27
CA LEU A 111 1.81 -1.02 1.93
C LEU A 111 1.63 -2.52 1.68
N ILE A 112 2.05 -2.99 0.53
CA ILE A 112 1.99 -4.40 0.13
C ILE A 112 3.42 -4.86 -0.15
N ALA A 113 3.83 -6.01 0.38
CA ALA A 113 5.17 -6.50 0.13
C ALA A 113 5.27 -8.03 0.20
N TRP A 114 6.24 -8.59 -0.54
CA TRP A 114 6.60 -10.02 -0.49
C TRP A 114 8.11 -10.16 -0.28
N MET A 115 8.53 -10.20 0.98
CA MET A 115 9.95 -10.38 1.31
C MET A 115 10.35 -11.84 1.13
N PRO A 116 11.34 -12.17 0.27
CA PRO A 116 11.84 -13.55 0.13
C PRO A 116 12.23 -14.14 1.50
N VAL A 117 11.85 -15.40 1.78
CA VAL A 117 12.14 -16.05 3.08
C VAL A 117 13.63 -16.10 3.41
N ILE A 118 14.50 -16.13 2.38
CA ILE A 118 15.95 -16.09 2.58
C ILE A 118 16.44 -14.80 3.24
N LYS A 119 15.63 -13.75 3.21
CA LYS A 119 15.99 -12.44 3.76
C LYS A 119 15.67 -12.30 5.26
N ALA A 120 14.89 -13.22 5.83
CA ALA A 120 14.52 -13.16 7.25
C ALA A 120 14.41 -14.55 7.86
N ALA A 121 14.73 -14.67 9.14
CA ALA A 121 14.74 -15.94 9.86
C ALA A 121 13.33 -16.36 10.37
N SER A 122 12.41 -15.40 10.50
CA SER A 122 11.04 -15.60 10.99
C SER A 122 10.14 -14.46 10.54
N SER A 123 8.82 -14.59 10.74
CA SER A 123 7.84 -13.51 10.50
C SER A 123 8.17 -12.25 11.31
N ALA A 124 8.52 -12.39 12.57
CA ALA A 124 8.93 -11.26 13.42
C ALA A 124 10.22 -10.59 12.94
N ASP A 125 11.22 -11.37 12.46
CA ASP A 125 12.43 -10.82 11.85
C ASP A 125 12.12 -10.13 10.51
N ALA A 126 11.21 -10.71 9.71
CA ALA A 126 10.74 -10.08 8.48
C ALA A 126 10.05 -8.74 8.73
N GLN A 127 9.18 -8.67 9.75
CA GLN A 127 8.55 -7.42 10.18
C GLN A 127 9.61 -6.38 10.56
N THR A 128 10.56 -6.73 11.41
CA THR A 128 11.64 -5.84 11.84
C THR A 128 12.46 -5.32 10.65
N LYS A 129 12.77 -6.17 9.69
CA LYS A 129 13.51 -5.80 8.48
C LYS A 129 12.71 -4.89 7.56
N LEU A 130 11.41 -5.17 7.36
CA LEU A 130 10.58 -4.28 6.56
C LEU A 130 10.43 -2.90 7.22
N ILE A 131 10.25 -2.84 8.55
CA ILE A 131 10.26 -1.59 9.31
C ILE A 131 11.55 -0.83 9.06
N SER A 132 12.70 -1.49 9.13
CA SER A 132 14.01 -0.86 8.88
C SER A 132 14.12 -0.33 7.44
N HIS A 133 13.65 -1.07 6.43
CA HIS A 133 13.62 -0.59 5.04
C HIS A 133 12.73 0.63 4.89
N VAL A 134 11.51 0.60 5.44
CA VAL A 134 10.57 1.72 5.37
C VAL A 134 11.11 2.94 6.08
N LYS A 135 11.71 2.77 7.26
CA LYS A 135 12.36 3.84 8.03
C LYS A 135 13.45 4.52 7.20
N LEU A 136 14.39 3.75 6.66
CA LEU A 136 15.46 4.27 5.80
C LEU A 136 14.89 4.97 4.54
N SER A 137 13.84 4.41 3.94
CA SER A 137 13.19 5.01 2.78
C SER A 137 12.58 6.37 3.10
N ILE A 138 11.88 6.50 4.24
CA ILE A 138 11.29 7.76 4.69
C ILE A 138 12.38 8.79 4.98
N GLU A 139 13.36 8.45 5.82
CA GLU A 139 14.43 9.35 6.26
C GLU A 139 15.27 9.85 5.08
N SER A 140 15.66 8.95 4.17
CA SER A 140 16.37 9.30 2.94
C SER A 140 15.53 10.18 2.01
N SER A 141 14.22 9.89 1.88
CA SER A 141 13.34 10.66 1.02
C SER A 141 13.11 12.08 1.54
N LEU A 142 12.90 12.25 2.83
CA LEU A 142 12.76 13.58 3.45
C LEU A 142 14.07 14.37 3.36
N THR A 143 15.22 13.71 3.53
CA THR A 143 16.54 14.33 3.33
C THR A 143 16.73 14.78 1.88
N ASP A 144 16.41 13.93 0.89
CA ASP A 144 16.51 14.26 -0.54
C ASP A 144 15.60 15.45 -0.93
N LEU A 145 14.47 15.60 -0.24
CA LEU A 145 13.53 16.72 -0.41
C LEU A 145 13.97 17.98 0.37
N GLY A 146 15.08 17.96 1.10
CA GLY A 146 15.55 19.07 1.91
C GLY A 146 14.67 19.38 3.14
N VAL A 147 13.90 18.39 3.61
CA VAL A 147 12.91 18.55 4.67
C VAL A 147 13.48 18.03 5.98
N GLN A 148 13.33 18.81 7.04
CA GLN A 148 13.71 18.40 8.39
C GLN A 148 12.62 17.50 8.98
N PHE A 149 13.00 16.55 9.85
CA PHE A 149 12.07 15.60 10.45
C PHE A 149 12.55 15.07 11.79
N ASP A 150 11.58 14.60 12.60
CA ASP A 150 11.81 13.86 13.84
C ASP A 150 10.99 12.56 13.83
N LEU A 151 11.59 11.47 14.29
CA LEU A 151 10.87 10.26 14.63
C LEU A 151 10.28 10.41 16.04
N LEU A 152 8.96 10.65 16.11
CA LEU A 152 8.27 10.90 17.40
C LEU A 152 7.88 9.61 18.12
N TYR A 153 7.64 8.54 17.35
CA TYR A 153 7.14 7.28 17.89
C TYR A 153 7.64 6.11 17.09
N GLU A 154 8.13 5.08 17.78
CA GLU A 154 8.51 3.79 17.18
C GLU A 154 8.21 2.68 18.19
N LYS A 155 7.15 1.91 17.94
CA LYS A 155 6.79 0.78 18.78
C LYS A 155 5.81 -0.16 18.06
N ASP A 156 5.98 -1.48 18.26
CA ASP A 156 5.04 -2.52 17.82
C ASP A 156 4.62 -2.38 16.34
N GLY A 157 5.61 -2.14 15.46
CA GLY A 157 5.37 -1.97 14.02
C GLY A 157 4.79 -0.63 13.60
N ASN A 158 4.58 0.29 14.54
CA ASN A 158 4.11 1.64 14.25
C ASN A 158 5.24 2.65 14.31
N LEU A 159 5.31 3.53 13.29
CA LEU A 159 6.21 4.68 13.25
C LEU A 159 5.37 5.95 13.08
N THR A 160 5.81 7.02 13.70
CA THR A 160 5.26 8.35 13.43
C THR A 160 6.40 9.34 13.29
N TYR A 161 6.52 9.89 12.10
CA TYR A 161 7.41 11.00 11.82
C TYR A 161 6.62 12.29 11.82
N HIS A 162 7.26 13.33 12.30
CA HIS A 162 6.88 14.70 12.07
C HIS A 162 7.91 15.31 11.13
N PHE A 163 7.46 16.05 10.13
CA PHE A 163 8.35 16.78 9.25
C PHE A 163 7.94 18.25 9.13
N TYR A 164 8.92 19.11 8.91
CA TYR A 164 8.73 20.54 8.88
C TYR A 164 9.45 21.17 7.69
N SER A 165 8.73 22.10 7.07
CA SER A 165 9.20 22.84 5.91
C SER A 165 8.51 24.19 5.87
N ASN A 166 9.29 25.26 5.82
CA ASN A 166 8.72 26.59 5.65
C ASN A 166 8.08 26.76 4.26
N GLU A 167 8.62 26.08 3.26
CA GLU A 167 8.10 26.10 1.88
C GLU A 167 6.69 25.49 1.80
N TRP A 168 6.40 24.51 2.64
CA TRP A 168 5.13 23.78 2.64
C TRP A 168 4.20 24.19 3.78
N ASP A 169 4.54 25.24 4.53
CA ASP A 169 3.83 25.65 5.74
C ASP A 169 3.66 24.51 6.76
N CYS A 170 4.63 23.58 6.80
CA CYS A 170 4.69 22.53 7.79
C CYS A 170 5.44 23.03 9.04
N PRO A 171 4.73 23.32 10.15
CA PRO A 171 5.34 23.97 11.31
C PRO A 171 6.23 23.04 12.12
N THR A 172 7.22 23.61 12.80
CA THR A 172 7.99 22.89 13.82
C THR A 172 7.13 22.57 15.02
N TRP A 173 7.33 21.37 15.58
CA TRP A 173 6.67 21.00 16.82
C TRP A 173 7.15 21.88 17.99
N THR A 174 6.20 22.56 18.61
CA THR A 174 6.48 23.32 19.82
C THR A 174 5.68 22.72 20.98
N ASN A 175 6.38 22.09 21.90
CA ASN A 175 5.77 21.37 23.01
C ASN A 175 4.76 22.25 23.78
N GLY A 176 3.51 21.79 23.89
CA GLY A 176 2.43 22.50 24.58
C GLY A 176 1.77 23.66 23.82
N LYS A 177 2.24 24.02 22.61
CA LYS A 177 1.66 25.09 21.78
C LYS A 177 1.12 24.60 20.45
N SER A 178 1.70 23.52 19.88
CA SER A 178 1.24 22.96 18.60
C SER A 178 0.15 21.93 18.82
N LYS A 179 -0.87 21.96 17.95
CA LYS A 179 -1.87 20.88 17.90
C LYS A 179 -1.40 19.83 16.91
N VAL A 180 -1.68 18.56 17.18
CA VAL A 180 -1.37 17.46 16.28
C VAL A 180 -2.00 17.65 14.89
N SER A 181 -3.17 18.28 14.82
CA SER A 181 -3.86 18.61 13.57
C SER A 181 -3.12 19.61 12.68
N ASP A 182 -2.17 20.37 13.24
CA ASP A 182 -1.45 21.40 12.50
C ASP A 182 -0.12 20.86 11.93
N MET A 183 0.23 19.62 12.27
CA MET A 183 1.51 19.02 11.94
C MET A 183 1.47 18.22 10.64
N CYS A 184 2.51 18.39 9.83
CA CYS A 184 2.79 17.46 8.75
C CYS A 184 3.41 16.18 9.31
N SER A 185 2.89 15.03 8.95
CA SER A 185 3.32 13.76 9.53
C SER A 185 3.33 12.61 8.52
N ILE A 186 4.19 11.64 8.77
CA ILE A 186 4.14 10.33 8.11
C ILE A 186 3.86 9.30 9.19
N LYS A 187 2.76 8.59 9.04
CA LYS A 187 2.38 7.48 9.92
C LYS A 187 2.53 6.17 9.18
N VAL A 188 3.17 5.22 9.82
CA VAL A 188 3.41 3.88 9.29
C VAL A 188 2.85 2.85 10.25
N ARG A 189 2.27 1.81 9.71
CA ARG A 189 1.98 0.58 10.44
C ARG A 189 2.42 -0.60 9.60
N ILE A 190 3.16 -1.50 10.21
CA ILE A 190 3.60 -2.77 9.63
C ILE A 190 3.26 -3.87 10.62
N VAL A 191 2.37 -4.75 10.21
CA VAL A 191 1.98 -5.92 11.00
C VAL A 191 2.88 -7.12 10.67
N GLU A 192 2.93 -8.09 11.56
CA GLU A 192 3.68 -9.32 11.32
C GLU A 192 3.11 -10.06 10.10
N PRO A 193 3.96 -10.48 9.13
CA PRO A 193 3.50 -11.10 7.91
C PRO A 193 3.19 -12.59 8.10
N ASN A 194 2.36 -13.12 7.22
CA ASN A 194 2.24 -14.55 7.04
C ASN A 194 3.30 -15.06 6.06
N GLN A 195 3.73 -16.31 6.22
CA GLN A 195 4.54 -16.98 5.22
C GLN A 195 3.63 -17.52 4.12
N ASP A 196 3.90 -17.17 2.87
CA ASP A 196 3.14 -17.56 1.69
C ASP A 196 4.04 -17.59 0.45
N LYS A 197 3.50 -17.91 -0.71
CA LYS A 197 4.20 -17.79 -1.99
C LYS A 197 3.99 -16.41 -2.59
N ALA A 198 5.10 -15.78 -2.96
CA ALA A 198 5.02 -14.56 -3.75
C ALA A 198 4.40 -14.87 -5.12
N PRO A 199 3.55 -13.97 -5.65
CA PRO A 199 3.08 -14.10 -7.03
C PRO A 199 4.27 -14.10 -8.01
N ALA A 200 4.24 -14.99 -9.01
CA ALA A 200 5.37 -15.20 -9.93
C ALA A 200 5.77 -13.95 -10.72
N PHE A 201 4.87 -12.97 -10.85
CA PHE A 201 5.12 -11.70 -11.56
C PHE A 201 5.73 -10.61 -10.67
N ILE A 202 5.94 -10.85 -9.38
CA ILE A 202 6.60 -9.90 -8.48
C ILE A 202 8.12 -10.05 -8.60
N THR A 203 8.74 -8.98 -9.07
CA THR A 203 10.20 -8.94 -9.24
C THR A 203 10.91 -9.05 -7.90
N GLY A 204 11.94 -9.92 -7.84
CA GLY A 204 12.78 -10.06 -6.63
C GLY A 204 12.15 -10.79 -5.45
N ALA A 205 10.95 -11.39 -5.63
CA ALA A 205 10.23 -12.11 -4.56
C ALA A 205 9.73 -13.49 -5.00
N GLN A 206 10.38 -14.13 -5.97
CA GLN A 206 9.93 -15.43 -6.49
C GLN A 206 10.08 -16.54 -5.45
N GLY A 207 9.04 -17.37 -5.34
CA GLY A 207 9.00 -18.50 -4.41
C GLY A 207 8.38 -18.18 -3.06
N ASP A 208 8.89 -18.81 -2.00
CA ASP A 208 8.38 -18.58 -0.64
C ASP A 208 8.78 -17.20 -0.12
N ALA A 209 7.83 -16.50 0.46
CA ALA A 209 7.98 -15.13 0.93
C ALA A 209 7.22 -14.90 2.24
N TYR A 210 7.63 -13.89 2.97
CA TYR A 210 6.84 -13.27 4.01
C TYR A 210 5.93 -12.23 3.34
N ALA A 211 4.61 -12.51 3.32
CA ALA A 211 3.62 -11.70 2.63
C ALA A 211 2.99 -10.67 3.58
N PHE A 212 3.28 -9.41 3.33
CA PHE A 212 2.68 -8.26 4.03
C PHE A 212 1.47 -7.78 3.23
N THR A 213 0.33 -8.42 3.46
CA THR A 213 -0.93 -8.09 2.79
C THR A 213 -1.73 -7.03 3.56
N SER A 214 -2.63 -6.36 2.88
CA SER A 214 -3.44 -5.27 3.44
C SER A 214 -4.95 -5.51 3.33
N GLY A 215 -5.34 -6.78 3.14
CA GLY A 215 -6.74 -7.21 3.02
C GLY A 215 -7.51 -7.36 4.34
N HIS A 216 -6.94 -7.00 5.49
CA HIS A 216 -7.61 -7.06 6.78
C HIS A 216 -8.31 -5.76 7.13
N ASP A 217 -9.46 -5.83 7.77
CA ASP A 217 -10.26 -4.64 8.12
C ASP A 217 -9.58 -3.74 9.15
N THR A 218 -8.89 -4.34 10.13
CA THR A 218 -8.31 -3.63 11.28
C THR A 218 -6.79 -3.67 11.31
N ASP A 219 -6.18 -4.76 10.84
CA ASP A 219 -4.74 -5.00 10.88
C ASP A 219 -4.17 -5.06 9.46
N PHE A 220 -3.82 -3.90 8.93
CA PHE A 220 -3.24 -3.77 7.59
C PHE A 220 -2.00 -2.89 7.62
N ASN A 221 -1.13 -3.09 6.64
CA ASN A 221 0.10 -2.33 6.48
C ASN A 221 -0.19 -1.04 5.73
N PHE A 222 0.33 0.09 6.20
CA PHE A 222 0.15 1.37 5.51
C PHE A 222 1.31 2.33 5.74
N ILE A 223 1.41 3.30 4.83
CA ILE A 223 2.18 4.53 4.99
C ILE A 223 1.22 5.67 4.64
N ASN A 224 0.97 6.57 5.57
CA ASN A 224 0.13 7.75 5.36
C ASN A 224 0.94 9.03 5.57
N VAL A 225 1.02 9.84 4.52
CA VAL A 225 1.48 11.23 4.59
C VAL A 225 0.27 12.09 4.86
N THR A 226 0.37 13.00 5.81
CA THR A 226 -0.74 13.87 6.21
C THR A 226 -0.23 15.29 6.35
N ASN A 227 -0.91 16.22 5.69
CA ASN A 227 -0.69 17.65 5.85
C ASN A 227 -1.30 18.16 7.16
N GLY A 228 -0.67 19.17 7.75
CA GLY A 228 -1.30 19.99 8.77
C GLY A 228 -2.45 20.83 8.20
N ALA A 229 -3.32 21.38 9.07
CA ALA A 229 -4.52 22.09 8.66
C ALA A 229 -4.27 23.28 7.71
N ALA A 230 -3.12 23.95 7.83
CA ALA A 230 -2.71 25.07 6.98
C ALA A 230 -1.59 24.72 6.00
N SER A 231 -1.13 23.47 5.97
CA SER A 231 0.02 23.04 5.21
C SER A 231 -0.36 22.57 3.82
N HIS A 232 0.62 22.58 2.90
CA HIS A 232 0.43 22.17 1.51
C HIS A 232 1.60 21.33 0.98
N ALA A 233 2.14 20.44 1.83
CA ALA A 233 3.19 19.51 1.41
C ALA A 233 2.73 18.70 0.18
N PRO A 234 3.61 18.48 -0.80
CA PRO A 234 3.31 17.70 -2.00
C PRO A 234 3.29 16.20 -1.68
N GLU A 235 2.22 15.72 -1.04
CA GLU A 235 2.11 14.36 -0.51
C GLU A 235 2.54 13.29 -1.52
N GLN A 236 2.19 13.47 -2.81
CA GLN A 236 2.54 12.49 -3.84
C GLN A 236 4.01 12.49 -4.19
N ALA A 237 4.65 13.64 -4.17
CA ALA A 237 6.10 13.69 -4.35
C ALA A 237 6.80 12.96 -3.19
N VAL A 238 6.28 13.13 -1.95
CA VAL A 238 6.76 12.41 -0.78
C VAL A 238 6.55 10.90 -0.94
N TYR A 239 5.34 10.46 -1.32
CA TYR A 239 5.06 9.03 -1.57
C TYR A 239 5.94 8.45 -2.69
N SER A 240 6.10 9.17 -3.79
CA SER A 240 6.93 8.73 -4.92
C SER A 240 8.38 8.54 -4.47
N LYS A 241 8.93 9.51 -3.72
CA LYS A 241 10.30 9.42 -3.18
C LYS A 241 10.47 8.26 -2.19
N ILE A 242 9.51 8.04 -1.30
CA ILE A 242 9.53 6.89 -0.40
C ILE A 242 9.51 5.59 -1.20
N SER A 243 8.61 5.46 -2.18
CA SER A 243 8.50 4.28 -3.02
C SER A 243 9.77 4.00 -3.84
N GLU A 244 10.48 5.05 -4.31
CA GLU A 244 11.75 4.94 -5.03
C GLU A 244 12.83 4.23 -4.20
N LYS A 245 12.79 4.38 -2.88
CA LYS A 245 13.76 3.80 -1.94
C LYS A 245 13.31 2.46 -1.35
N LEU A 246 12.07 2.05 -1.54
CA LEU A 246 11.58 0.75 -1.07
C LEU A 246 12.20 -0.39 -1.88
N PRO A 247 12.31 -1.60 -1.30
CA PRO A 247 12.70 -2.79 -2.04
C PRO A 247 11.78 -3.06 -3.24
N VAL A 248 12.31 -3.65 -4.32
CA VAL A 248 11.56 -3.95 -5.56
C VAL A 248 10.34 -4.90 -5.37
N TRP A 249 10.25 -5.57 -4.24
CA TRP A 249 9.15 -6.44 -3.86
C TRP A 249 8.12 -5.76 -2.93
N ALA A 250 8.23 -4.43 -2.74
CA ALA A 250 7.33 -3.63 -1.90
C ALA A 250 6.67 -2.53 -2.72
N PHE A 251 5.36 -2.33 -2.50
CA PHE A 251 4.49 -1.45 -3.28
C PHE A 251 3.67 -0.58 -2.36
N LEU A 252 3.41 0.66 -2.77
CA LEU A 252 2.46 1.53 -2.08
C LEU A 252 1.19 1.64 -2.93
N TYR A 253 0.08 1.21 -2.39
CA TYR A 253 -1.23 1.50 -2.94
C TYR A 253 -1.72 2.82 -2.35
N LEU A 254 -2.01 3.78 -3.22
CA LEU A 254 -2.60 5.07 -2.85
C LEU A 254 -4.07 5.09 -3.25
N ALA A 255 -4.90 5.24 -2.23
CA ALA A 255 -6.35 5.25 -2.39
C ALA A 255 -6.81 6.53 -3.12
N PRO A 256 -7.99 6.51 -3.76
CA PRO A 256 -8.56 7.70 -4.35
C PRO A 256 -8.81 8.76 -3.28
N GLN A 257 -8.53 10.01 -3.63
CA GLN A 257 -8.69 11.15 -2.74
C GLN A 257 -9.50 12.24 -3.41
N GLN A 258 -10.32 12.94 -2.63
CA GLN A 258 -10.97 14.17 -3.07
C GLN A 258 -10.08 15.35 -2.69
N VAL A 259 -9.63 16.10 -3.67
CA VAL A 259 -8.77 17.28 -3.47
C VAL A 259 -9.41 18.51 -4.12
N LYS A 260 -9.16 19.69 -3.55
CA LYS A 260 -9.57 20.95 -4.17
C LYS A 260 -8.43 21.54 -4.99
N ILE A 261 -8.67 21.73 -6.27
CA ILE A 261 -7.74 22.40 -7.18
C ILE A 261 -8.48 23.56 -7.84
N ASN A 262 -8.00 24.78 -7.69
CA ASN A 262 -8.62 26.01 -8.23
C ASN A 262 -10.12 26.14 -7.87
N ASN A 263 -10.47 25.91 -6.59
CA ASN A 263 -11.83 25.91 -6.06
C ASN A 263 -12.79 24.86 -6.66
N SER A 264 -12.29 23.90 -7.41
CA SER A 264 -13.05 22.77 -7.94
C SER A 264 -12.66 21.49 -7.23
N ASP A 265 -13.66 20.68 -6.83
CA ASP A 265 -13.41 19.34 -6.31
C ASP A 265 -12.88 18.45 -7.44
N LYS A 266 -11.76 17.81 -7.19
CA LYS A 266 -11.12 16.85 -8.09
C LYS A 266 -10.96 15.52 -7.37
N ILE A 267 -11.03 14.44 -8.11
CA ILE A 267 -10.79 13.10 -7.59
C ILE A 267 -9.44 12.64 -8.15
N VAL A 268 -8.53 12.33 -7.23
CA VAL A 268 -7.29 11.63 -7.56
C VAL A 268 -7.62 10.15 -7.64
N PHE A 269 -7.30 9.51 -8.77
CA PHE A 269 -7.55 8.09 -8.95
C PHE A 269 -6.60 7.24 -8.13
N PRO A 270 -7.00 6.01 -7.76
CA PRO A 270 -6.10 5.09 -7.10
C PRO A 270 -4.97 4.67 -8.05
N TYR A 271 -3.79 4.47 -7.52
CA TYR A 271 -2.65 3.92 -8.25
C TYR A 271 -1.70 3.19 -7.29
N LEU A 272 -0.84 2.36 -7.85
CA LEU A 272 0.28 1.79 -7.14
C LEU A 272 1.54 2.57 -7.45
N LEU A 273 2.45 2.63 -6.49
CA LEU A 273 3.83 3.07 -6.71
C LEU A 273 4.76 1.86 -6.60
N GLU A 274 5.54 1.64 -7.64
CA GLU A 274 6.63 0.66 -7.69
C GLU A 274 7.93 1.40 -8.02
N GLN A 275 8.89 1.42 -7.11
CA GLN A 275 10.17 2.11 -7.30
C GLN A 275 9.99 3.56 -7.77
N GLY A 276 9.08 4.30 -7.16
CA GLY A 276 8.75 5.69 -7.49
C GLY A 276 7.89 5.86 -8.75
N LYS A 277 7.63 4.80 -9.50
CA LYS A 277 6.85 4.83 -10.73
C LYS A 277 5.39 4.47 -10.45
N PRO A 278 4.45 5.20 -11.02
CA PRO A 278 3.03 4.90 -10.88
C PRO A 278 2.60 3.77 -11.82
N GLU A 279 1.85 2.85 -11.29
CA GLU A 279 1.12 1.80 -12.00
C GLU A 279 -0.38 2.08 -11.85
N LEU A 280 -1.05 2.30 -12.97
CA LEU A 280 -2.46 2.70 -13.00
C LEU A 280 -3.36 1.48 -13.08
N PHE A 281 -4.59 1.61 -12.52
CA PHE A 281 -5.66 0.61 -12.63
C PHE A 281 -6.38 0.76 -13.97
N VAL A 282 -5.63 0.64 -15.05
CA VAL A 282 -6.14 0.73 -16.43
C VAL A 282 -5.47 -0.34 -17.30
N TYR A 283 -6.21 -0.85 -18.27
CA TYR A 283 -5.69 -1.80 -19.24
C TYR A 283 -6.14 -1.42 -20.66
N PRO A 284 -5.36 -1.75 -21.70
CA PRO A 284 -5.69 -1.40 -23.06
C PRO A 284 -6.84 -2.25 -23.62
N PHE A 285 -7.63 -1.67 -24.50
CA PHE A 285 -8.57 -2.37 -25.40
C PHE A 285 -8.37 -1.97 -26.85
#